data_a2182e19a192fa1b3a3f77b7dde59c9e
#
_entry.id   a2182e19a192fa1b3a3f77b7dde59c9e
#
_cell.length_a   1.000
_cell.length_b   1.000
_cell.length_c   1.000
_cell.angle_alpha   90.00
_cell.angle_beta   90.00
_cell.angle_gamma   90.00
#
_symmetry.space_group_name_H-M   'P 1'
#
loop_
_entity.id
_entity.type
_entity.pdbx_description
1 polymer ?
#
loop_
_entity_poly.entity_id
_entity_poly.type
_entity_poly.pdbx_seq_one_letter_code
_entity_poly.pdbx_strand_id
1 'polypeptide(L)'
;RFQSGDAKGLVKASTRGDDLYIFVDPGNYSVTYKLFGYENHLSPDDHFQNLMRIIQAVSGRAHRISVIMPSLYGGRQHRRVSRESLDCAFSLQQLRAVGVKNIITFDAHDPRVMNAVPTMSFDNVMPTYQVLKCLLHHVPDVSFHKDNFMIVSPDEGAMNRNMYYSSVLGCNLGMFYKRRDYSRVVNGRNPIVAHEYLGESVEGKDVFIADDIIASGESMLDIGYELKMRGARNIFT
;
A
#
# COMPACT_ATOMS: atom_id res chain seq x y z
N ARG A 1 21.53 17.24 -2.98
CA ARG A 1 22.58 16.23 -3.14
C ARG A 1 23.89 16.86 -3.58
N PHE A 2 25.00 16.24 -3.25
CA PHE A 2 26.35 16.57 -3.76
C PHE A 2 26.59 15.84 -5.09
N GLN A 3 27.61 16.26 -5.83
CA GLN A 3 27.96 15.63 -7.12
C GLN A 3 28.37 14.15 -6.98
N SER A 4 28.84 13.75 -5.79
CA SER A 4 29.13 12.36 -5.43
C SER A 4 27.90 11.48 -5.22
N GLY A 5 26.69 12.06 -5.26
CA GLY A 5 25.43 11.37 -4.96
C GLY A 5 25.00 11.45 -3.50
N ASP A 6 25.89 11.81 -2.58
CA ASP A 6 25.54 12.01 -1.17
C ASP A 6 24.50 13.11 -1.00
N ALA A 7 23.72 13.01 0.06
CA ALA A 7 22.71 14.01 0.40
C ALA A 7 22.80 14.42 1.88
N LYS A 8 22.32 15.62 2.19
CA LYS A 8 22.10 16.08 3.56
C LYS A 8 20.71 16.68 3.70
N GLY A 9 20.11 16.53 4.88
CA GLY A 9 18.91 17.27 5.27
C GLY A 9 19.25 18.71 5.61
N LEU A 10 18.42 19.65 5.16
CA LEU A 10 18.51 21.05 5.49
C LEU A 10 17.12 21.61 5.75
N VAL A 11 16.91 22.17 6.93
CA VAL A 11 15.69 22.86 7.32
C VAL A 11 15.97 24.36 7.38
N LYS A 12 15.21 25.15 6.62
CA LYS A 12 15.46 26.60 6.45
C LYS A 12 14.77 27.45 7.53
N ALA A 13 13.76 26.93 8.19
CA ALA A 13 13.01 27.61 9.25
C ALA A 13 13.27 26.98 10.61
N SER A 14 13.02 27.72 11.69
CA SER A 14 13.05 27.18 13.05
C SER A 14 11.88 26.22 13.24
N THR A 15 12.16 25.08 13.85
CA THR A 15 11.15 24.08 14.25
C THR A 15 11.08 23.93 15.78
N ARG A 16 11.65 24.87 16.50
CA ARG A 16 11.74 24.80 17.97
C ARG A 16 10.35 24.90 18.61
N GLY A 17 9.98 23.85 19.30
CA GLY A 17 8.69 23.76 20.01
C GLY A 17 7.49 23.37 19.12
N ASP A 18 7.70 23.16 17.82
CA ASP A 18 6.63 22.86 16.89
C ASP A 18 6.21 21.38 16.97
N ASP A 19 4.93 21.13 16.71
CA ASP A 19 4.43 19.81 16.28
C ASP A 19 4.68 19.69 14.77
N LEU A 20 5.71 18.96 14.42
CA LEU A 20 6.18 18.84 13.03
C LEU A 20 5.55 17.65 12.34
N TYR A 21 4.91 17.89 11.20
CA TYR A 21 4.42 16.85 10.30
C TYR A 21 5.32 16.78 9.06
N ILE A 22 5.88 15.60 8.80
CA ILE A 22 6.72 15.36 7.63
C ILE A 22 5.95 14.43 6.69
N PHE A 23 5.60 14.95 5.50
CA PHE A 23 5.00 14.16 4.44
C PHE A 23 6.09 13.56 3.57
N VAL A 24 6.03 12.25 3.31
CA VAL A 24 6.93 11.54 2.42
C VAL A 24 6.15 10.50 1.61
N ASP A 25 6.38 10.46 0.32
CA ASP A 25 5.87 9.42 -0.58
C ASP A 25 7.03 8.58 -1.12
N PRO A 26 7.32 7.41 -0.52
CA PRO A 26 8.39 6.53 -0.98
C PRO A 26 8.17 5.97 -2.38
N GLY A 27 6.92 5.93 -2.85
CA GLY A 27 6.57 5.46 -4.18
C GLY A 27 6.75 6.50 -5.29
N ASN A 28 7.11 7.73 -4.95
CA ASN A 28 7.23 8.81 -5.93
C ASN A 28 8.45 8.66 -6.83
N TYR A 29 8.24 8.10 -8.00
CA TYR A 29 9.27 7.90 -9.02
C TYR A 29 9.57 9.17 -9.85
N SER A 30 8.79 10.24 -9.73
CA SER A 30 8.93 11.45 -10.54
C SER A 30 10.13 12.34 -10.12
N VAL A 31 10.63 12.17 -8.89
CA VAL A 31 11.74 12.96 -8.37
C VAL A 31 13.05 12.41 -8.89
N THR A 32 13.81 13.25 -9.58
CA THR A 32 15.10 12.89 -10.18
C THR A 32 16.27 13.68 -9.59
N TYR A 33 17.48 13.16 -9.80
CA TYR A 33 18.73 13.86 -9.52
C TYR A 33 19.80 13.47 -10.53
N LYS A 34 20.80 14.34 -10.72
CA LYS A 34 21.94 14.06 -11.60
C LYS A 34 23.12 13.51 -10.80
N LEU A 35 23.70 12.42 -11.29
CA LEU A 35 24.91 11.81 -10.78
C LEU A 35 25.86 11.54 -11.95
N PHE A 36 27.04 12.13 -11.94
CA PHE A 36 28.01 12.06 -13.02
C PHE A 36 27.43 12.37 -14.42
N GLY A 37 26.49 13.33 -14.48
CA GLY A 37 25.83 13.73 -15.72
C GLY A 37 24.63 12.90 -16.13
N TYR A 38 24.39 11.76 -15.50
CA TYR A 38 23.20 10.90 -15.74
C TYR A 38 22.06 11.30 -14.84
N GLU A 39 20.84 11.27 -15.38
CA GLU A 39 19.61 11.45 -14.62
C GLU A 39 19.20 10.13 -13.98
N ASN A 40 18.91 10.18 -12.67
CA ASN A 40 18.51 9.03 -11.86
C ASN A 40 17.22 9.38 -11.14
N HIS A 41 16.29 8.44 -11.06
CA HIS A 41 15.09 8.56 -10.23
C HIS A 41 15.40 8.18 -8.79
N LEU A 42 14.72 8.83 -7.85
CA LEU A 42 14.78 8.40 -6.44
C LEU A 42 14.07 7.05 -6.29
N SER A 43 14.75 6.12 -5.65
CA SER A 43 14.16 4.86 -5.21
C SER A 43 13.38 5.05 -3.90
N PRO A 44 12.55 4.07 -3.50
CA PRO A 44 11.95 4.05 -2.15
C PRO A 44 12.98 4.20 -1.03
N ASP A 45 14.15 3.58 -1.17
CA ASP A 45 15.24 3.66 -0.21
C ASP A 45 15.83 5.08 -0.14
N ASP A 46 15.98 5.75 -1.29
CA ASP A 46 16.40 7.15 -1.35
C ASP A 46 15.43 8.07 -0.59
N HIS A 47 14.12 7.87 -0.81
CA HIS A 47 13.08 8.64 -0.11
C HIS A 47 13.13 8.40 1.40
N PHE A 48 13.22 7.15 1.81
CA PHE A 48 13.31 6.78 3.23
C PHE A 48 14.57 7.38 3.86
N GLN A 49 15.73 7.27 3.20
CA GLN A 49 16.97 7.84 3.71
C GLN A 49 16.95 9.39 3.74
N ASN A 50 16.25 10.03 2.79
CA ASN A 50 16.05 11.48 2.84
C ASN A 50 15.15 11.89 4.00
N LEU A 51 14.08 11.12 4.30
CA LEU A 51 13.26 11.30 5.48
C LEU A 51 14.12 11.25 6.76
N MET A 52 14.96 10.23 6.90
CA MET A 52 15.87 10.08 8.05
C MET A 52 16.79 11.29 8.22
N ARG A 53 17.32 11.84 7.12
CA ARG A 53 18.18 13.04 7.14
C ARG A 53 17.41 14.29 7.59
N ILE A 54 16.16 14.46 7.15
CA ILE A 54 15.32 15.58 7.57
C ILE A 54 14.97 15.47 9.06
N ILE A 55 14.61 14.27 9.52
CA ILE A 55 14.34 14.04 10.95
C ILE A 55 15.57 14.39 11.79
N GLN A 56 16.76 13.95 11.39
CA GLN A 56 18.01 14.28 12.08
C GLN A 56 18.25 15.80 12.13
N ALA A 57 17.92 16.52 11.05
CA ALA A 57 18.14 17.98 11.00
C ALA A 57 17.22 18.76 11.98
N VAL A 58 16.08 18.18 12.38
CA VAL A 58 15.11 18.80 13.33
C VAL A 58 15.14 18.17 14.72
N SER A 59 15.86 17.06 14.87
CA SER A 59 15.90 16.29 16.12
C SER A 59 16.37 17.15 17.30
N GLY A 60 15.69 16.99 18.44
CA GLY A 60 15.95 17.76 19.67
C GLY A 60 15.47 19.22 19.64
N ARG A 61 14.78 19.65 18.58
CA ARG A 61 14.22 21.01 18.43
C ARG A 61 12.71 21.02 18.36
N ALA A 62 12.11 20.18 17.50
CA ALA A 62 10.68 19.98 17.43
C ALA A 62 10.16 19.37 18.75
N HIS A 63 8.95 19.77 19.17
CA HIS A 63 8.28 19.19 20.33
C HIS A 63 7.84 17.76 20.01
N ARG A 64 7.28 17.53 18.82
CA ARG A 64 6.82 16.24 18.36
C ARG A 64 7.05 16.10 16.85
N ILE A 65 7.41 14.90 16.41
CA ILE A 65 7.58 14.57 14.98
C ILE A 65 6.57 13.49 14.63
N SER A 66 5.71 13.81 13.66
CA SER A 66 4.76 12.89 13.04
C SER A 66 5.13 12.69 11.56
N VAL A 67 5.12 11.47 11.09
CA VAL A 67 5.41 11.15 9.67
C VAL A 67 4.12 10.72 8.99
N ILE A 68 3.79 11.36 7.88
CA ILE A 68 2.70 10.98 6.99
C ILE A 68 3.33 10.29 5.79
N MET A 69 3.08 9.00 5.66
CA MET A 69 3.65 8.13 4.63
C MET A 69 2.51 7.35 3.98
N PRO A 70 1.87 7.89 2.92
CA PRO A 70 0.68 7.27 2.32
C PRO A 70 0.90 5.83 1.90
N SER A 71 2.02 5.53 1.25
CA SER A 71 2.47 4.16 0.97
C SER A 71 3.58 3.79 1.95
N LEU A 72 3.31 2.81 2.82
CA LEU A 72 4.25 2.45 3.88
C LEU A 72 5.53 1.83 3.29
N TYR A 73 6.68 2.46 3.57
CA TYR A 73 7.98 1.93 3.13
C TYR A 73 8.22 0.52 3.67
N GLY A 74 8.60 -0.39 2.77
CA GLY A 74 8.83 -1.78 3.12
C GLY A 74 7.56 -2.56 3.48
N GLY A 75 6.35 -2.03 3.27
CA GLY A 75 5.08 -2.62 3.70
C GLY A 75 4.88 -4.07 3.26
N ARG A 76 5.37 -4.47 2.08
CA ARG A 76 5.32 -5.86 1.58
C ARG A 76 6.30 -6.80 2.29
N GLN A 77 7.30 -6.26 3.01
CA GLN A 77 8.26 -6.99 3.85
C GLN A 77 7.82 -7.00 5.33
N HIS A 78 6.54 -7.32 5.55
CA HIS A 78 5.88 -7.30 6.86
C HIS A 78 6.11 -8.56 7.70
N ARG A 79 6.57 -9.64 7.08
CA ARG A 79 6.85 -10.93 7.74
C ARG A 79 8.14 -11.54 7.20
N ARG A 80 8.78 -12.35 8.03
CA ARG A 80 9.97 -13.13 7.68
C ARG A 80 9.59 -14.60 7.58
N VAL A 81 9.93 -15.24 6.48
CA VAL A 81 9.65 -16.67 6.24
C VAL A 81 10.91 -17.51 6.34
N SER A 82 12.07 -16.97 6.00
CA SER A 82 13.35 -17.66 5.99
C SER A 82 14.48 -16.72 6.40
N ARG A 83 15.60 -16.77 5.69
CA ARG A 83 16.77 -15.90 5.88
C ARG A 83 16.58 -14.58 5.11
N GLU A 84 15.49 -13.89 5.40
CA GLU A 84 15.09 -12.65 4.76
C GLU A 84 15.26 -11.47 5.73
N SER A 85 15.41 -10.27 5.19
CA SER A 85 15.26 -9.05 5.98
C SER A 85 13.81 -8.87 6.42
N LEU A 86 13.57 -8.03 7.43
CA LEU A 86 12.24 -7.64 7.89
C LEU A 86 12.16 -6.11 7.83
N ASP A 87 12.19 -5.59 6.59
CA ASP A 87 12.44 -4.18 6.34
C ASP A 87 11.34 -3.27 6.91
N CYS A 88 10.08 -3.69 6.84
CA CYS A 88 8.99 -2.89 7.39
C CYS A 88 9.15 -2.67 8.90
N ALA A 89 9.35 -3.72 9.67
CA ALA A 89 9.53 -3.62 11.12
C ALA A 89 10.79 -2.84 11.47
N PHE A 90 11.88 -3.10 10.75
CA PHE A 90 13.17 -2.43 11.00
C PHE A 90 13.10 -0.93 10.70
N SER A 91 12.47 -0.52 9.60
CA SER A 91 12.28 0.89 9.26
C SER A 91 11.42 1.63 10.29
N LEU A 92 10.35 1.00 10.78
CA LEU A 92 9.52 1.56 11.86
C LEU A 92 10.33 1.75 13.15
N GLN A 93 11.17 0.77 13.51
CA GLN A 93 12.05 0.86 14.66
C GLN A 93 13.11 1.96 14.49
N GLN A 94 13.68 2.14 13.30
CA GLN A 94 14.59 3.24 13.00
C GLN A 94 13.90 4.60 13.18
N LEU A 95 12.69 4.78 12.62
CA LEU A 95 11.91 6.01 12.79
C LEU A 95 11.64 6.33 14.26
N ARG A 96 11.25 5.31 15.04
CA ARG A 96 11.08 5.45 16.49
C ARG A 96 12.38 5.85 17.18
N ALA A 97 13.50 5.21 16.84
CA ALA A 97 14.81 5.47 17.46
C ALA A 97 15.29 6.90 17.22
N VAL A 98 14.96 7.51 16.07
CA VAL A 98 15.29 8.92 15.77
C VAL A 98 14.25 9.92 16.28
N GLY A 99 13.24 9.48 17.05
CA GLY A 99 12.34 10.34 17.79
C GLY A 99 10.96 10.58 17.17
N VAL A 100 10.60 9.87 16.10
CA VAL A 100 9.23 9.89 15.56
C VAL A 100 8.27 9.34 16.61
N LYS A 101 7.15 10.04 16.81
CA LYS A 101 6.11 9.68 17.77
C LYS A 101 4.88 9.07 17.11
N ASN A 102 4.56 9.51 15.91
CA ASN A 102 3.37 9.06 15.19
C ASN A 102 3.74 8.74 13.74
N ILE A 103 3.15 7.68 13.20
CA ILE A 103 3.13 7.37 11.78
C ILE A 103 1.67 7.32 11.33
N ILE A 104 1.38 7.98 10.22
CA ILE A 104 0.08 7.95 9.55
C ILE A 104 0.31 7.38 8.17
N THR A 105 -0.38 6.28 7.86
CA THR A 105 -0.30 5.62 6.55
C THR A 105 -1.69 5.27 6.04
N PHE A 106 -1.82 5.00 4.74
CA PHE A 106 -3.07 4.55 4.16
C PHE A 106 -2.99 3.08 3.81
N ASP A 107 -4.00 2.32 4.26
CA ASP A 107 -4.22 0.92 3.91
C ASP A 107 -2.93 0.08 3.89
N ALA A 108 -2.25 0.02 5.02
CA ALA A 108 -1.03 -0.76 5.15
C ALA A 108 -1.26 -2.22 4.72
N HIS A 109 -0.33 -2.76 3.93
CA HIS A 109 -0.39 -4.13 3.40
C HIS A 109 -0.73 -5.18 4.47
N ASP A 110 -0.14 -5.03 5.64
CA ASP A 110 -0.53 -5.75 6.85
C ASP A 110 -0.51 -4.79 8.05
N PRO A 111 -1.67 -4.41 8.62
CA PRO A 111 -1.73 -3.45 9.73
C PRO A 111 -1.03 -3.96 11.00
N ARG A 112 -0.78 -5.27 11.14
CA ARG A 112 -0.07 -5.85 12.30
C ARG A 112 1.38 -5.41 12.40
N VAL A 113 1.93 -4.75 11.38
CA VAL A 113 3.30 -4.15 11.44
C VAL A 113 3.43 -3.14 12.57
N MET A 114 2.33 -2.54 13.04
CA MET A 114 2.32 -1.67 14.22
C MET A 114 2.87 -2.36 15.48
N ASN A 115 2.78 -3.68 15.56
CA ASN A 115 3.30 -4.47 16.69
C ASN A 115 4.83 -4.39 16.82
N ALA A 116 5.55 -3.98 15.76
CA ALA A 116 6.99 -3.76 15.82
C ALA A 116 7.38 -2.53 16.67
N VAL A 117 6.44 -1.63 16.91
CA VAL A 117 6.67 -0.34 17.60
C VAL A 117 5.55 -0.03 18.62
N PRO A 118 5.36 -0.87 19.64
CA PRO A 118 4.19 -0.81 20.53
C PRO A 118 4.09 0.48 21.37
N THR A 119 5.13 1.31 21.40
CA THR A 119 5.15 2.59 22.13
C THR A 119 5.15 3.80 21.20
N MET A 120 4.90 3.61 19.91
CA MET A 120 4.73 4.66 18.90
C MET A 120 3.30 4.59 18.36
N SER A 121 2.65 5.75 18.16
CA SER A 121 1.35 5.78 17.51
C SER A 121 1.49 5.38 16.03
N PHE A 122 0.57 4.54 15.57
CA PHE A 122 0.50 4.08 14.19
C PHE A 122 -0.95 4.14 13.72
N ASP A 123 -1.24 5.13 12.88
CA ASP A 123 -2.58 5.36 12.35
C ASP A 123 -2.67 4.79 10.92
N ASN A 124 -3.35 3.66 10.77
CA ASN A 124 -3.67 3.07 9.48
C ASN A 124 -5.03 3.58 9.01
N VAL A 125 -5.04 4.54 8.09
CA VAL A 125 -6.25 5.17 7.58
C VAL A 125 -6.76 4.42 6.36
N MET A 126 -8.00 3.92 6.42
CA MET A 126 -8.63 3.27 5.28
C MET A 126 -9.20 4.30 4.32
N PRO A 127 -8.81 4.28 3.02
CA PRO A 127 -9.27 5.25 2.03
C PRO A 127 -10.67 4.97 1.49
N THR A 128 -11.39 4.01 2.06
CA THR A 128 -12.67 3.47 1.57
C THR A 128 -13.67 4.55 1.19
N TYR A 129 -13.87 5.54 2.07
CA TYR A 129 -14.82 6.64 1.77
C TYR A 129 -14.43 7.42 0.53
N GLN A 130 -13.14 7.76 0.38
CA GLN A 130 -12.67 8.54 -0.77
C GLN A 130 -12.73 7.74 -2.06
N VAL A 131 -12.42 6.45 -2.00
CA VAL A 131 -12.51 5.53 -3.15
C VAL A 131 -13.95 5.39 -3.60
N LEU A 132 -14.90 5.12 -2.71
CA LEU A 132 -16.31 4.99 -3.04
C LEU A 132 -16.90 6.31 -3.56
N LYS A 133 -16.53 7.43 -2.96
CA LYS A 133 -16.93 8.77 -3.43
C LYS A 133 -16.40 9.04 -4.85
N CYS A 134 -15.14 8.67 -5.12
CA CYS A 134 -14.54 8.79 -6.45
C CYS A 134 -15.32 7.94 -7.48
N LEU A 135 -15.62 6.70 -7.14
CA LEU A 135 -16.40 5.81 -8.00
C LEU A 135 -17.78 6.38 -8.32
N LEU A 136 -18.52 6.85 -7.31
CA LEU A 136 -19.82 7.50 -7.49
C LEU A 136 -19.75 8.77 -8.36
N HIS A 137 -18.65 9.51 -8.27
CA HIS A 137 -18.51 10.78 -9.00
C HIS A 137 -18.12 10.58 -10.47
N HIS A 138 -17.32 9.56 -10.75
CA HIS A 138 -16.75 9.36 -12.09
C HIS A 138 -17.42 8.27 -12.92
N VAL A 139 -18.22 7.42 -12.29
CA VAL A 139 -18.92 6.34 -12.99
C VAL A 139 -20.42 6.63 -13.00
N PRO A 140 -20.96 7.10 -14.13
CA PRO A 140 -22.38 7.28 -14.28
C PRO A 140 -23.13 5.95 -14.04
N ASP A 141 -24.27 6.04 -13.38
CA ASP A 141 -25.20 4.91 -13.18
C ASP A 141 -24.65 3.75 -12.31
N VAL A 142 -23.49 3.93 -11.63
CA VAL A 142 -23.05 2.94 -10.66
C VAL A 142 -24.03 2.92 -9.47
N SER A 143 -24.50 1.73 -9.12
CA SER A 143 -25.40 1.54 -7.99
C SER A 143 -24.81 0.48 -7.05
N PHE A 144 -24.59 0.84 -5.81
CA PHE A 144 -24.07 -0.07 -4.78
C PHE A 144 -25.14 -1.01 -4.21
N HIS A 145 -26.30 -1.16 -4.88
CA HIS A 145 -27.31 -2.11 -4.45
C HIS A 145 -26.79 -3.56 -4.58
N LYS A 146 -27.02 -4.36 -3.56
CA LYS A 146 -26.51 -5.76 -3.45
C LYS A 146 -26.86 -6.66 -4.65
N ASP A 147 -27.95 -6.38 -5.35
CA ASP A 147 -28.35 -7.16 -6.53
C ASP A 147 -27.56 -6.79 -7.78
N ASN A 148 -27.01 -5.57 -7.83
CA ASN A 148 -26.35 -5.02 -9.02
C ASN A 148 -24.84 -4.80 -8.82
N PHE A 149 -24.36 -4.93 -7.58
CA PHE A 149 -22.97 -4.62 -7.22
C PHE A 149 -22.39 -5.70 -6.31
N MET A 150 -21.12 -6.00 -6.51
CA MET A 150 -20.42 -7.02 -5.75
C MET A 150 -18.97 -6.64 -5.52
N ILE A 151 -18.44 -6.94 -4.37
CA ILE A 151 -17.01 -6.86 -4.06
C ILE A 151 -16.36 -8.21 -4.40
N VAL A 152 -15.18 -8.16 -5.01
CA VAL A 152 -14.39 -9.37 -5.26
C VAL A 152 -12.96 -9.16 -4.75
N SER A 153 -12.51 -10.02 -3.86
CA SER A 153 -11.12 -10.03 -3.41
C SER A 153 -10.22 -10.67 -4.47
N PRO A 154 -9.11 -10.03 -4.86
CA PRO A 154 -8.20 -10.57 -5.87
C PRO A 154 -7.43 -11.81 -5.38
N ASP A 155 -7.26 -11.95 -4.08
CA ASP A 155 -6.65 -13.10 -3.43
C ASP A 155 -6.98 -13.13 -1.92
N GLU A 156 -6.42 -14.11 -1.23
CA GLU A 156 -6.59 -14.28 0.22
C GLU A 156 -5.99 -13.11 1.03
N GLY A 157 -4.90 -12.52 0.55
CA GLY A 157 -4.21 -11.42 1.24
C GLY A 157 -5.06 -10.15 1.31
N ALA A 158 -5.83 -9.87 0.27
CA ALA A 158 -6.70 -8.71 0.20
C ALA A 158 -8.10 -8.93 0.83
N MET A 159 -8.38 -10.14 1.35
CA MET A 159 -9.73 -10.49 1.83
C MET A 159 -10.23 -9.54 2.92
N ASN A 160 -9.43 -9.23 3.94
CA ASN A 160 -9.86 -8.37 5.04
C ASN A 160 -10.26 -6.97 4.56
N ARG A 161 -9.51 -6.41 3.60
CA ARG A 161 -9.81 -5.13 2.97
C ARG A 161 -11.15 -5.20 2.24
N ASN A 162 -11.35 -6.21 1.42
CA ASN A 162 -12.57 -6.39 0.64
C ASN A 162 -13.78 -6.71 1.52
N MET A 163 -13.61 -7.42 2.63
CA MET A 163 -14.65 -7.60 3.67
C MET A 163 -15.09 -6.26 4.25
N TYR A 164 -14.16 -5.32 4.48
CA TYR A 164 -14.50 -4.00 4.98
C TYR A 164 -15.37 -3.23 3.97
N TYR A 165 -14.99 -3.20 2.68
CA TYR A 165 -15.83 -2.60 1.62
C TYR A 165 -17.21 -3.25 1.53
N SER A 166 -17.26 -4.58 1.53
CA SER A 166 -18.53 -5.34 1.51
C SER A 166 -19.42 -4.98 2.70
N SER A 167 -18.86 -4.89 3.90
CA SER A 167 -19.60 -4.51 5.12
C SER A 167 -20.13 -3.08 5.05
N VAL A 168 -19.34 -2.13 4.57
CA VAL A 168 -19.76 -0.72 4.44
C VAL A 168 -20.92 -0.58 3.44
N LEU A 169 -20.87 -1.31 2.33
CA LEU A 169 -21.88 -1.24 1.28
C LEU A 169 -23.06 -2.18 1.47
N GLY A 170 -22.95 -3.16 2.36
CA GLY A 170 -23.98 -4.20 2.55
C GLY A 170 -24.17 -5.09 1.31
N CYS A 171 -23.11 -5.27 0.50
CA CYS A 171 -23.15 -6.08 -0.72
C CYS A 171 -22.37 -7.40 -0.55
N ASN A 172 -22.57 -8.32 -1.49
CA ASN A 172 -21.95 -9.64 -1.46
C ASN A 172 -20.44 -9.56 -1.75
N LEU A 173 -19.70 -10.54 -1.22
CA LEU A 173 -18.26 -10.68 -1.38
C LEU A 173 -17.95 -12.02 -2.06
N GLY A 174 -17.15 -11.96 -3.12
CA GLY A 174 -16.47 -13.10 -3.72
C GLY A 174 -14.98 -13.00 -3.58
N MET A 175 -14.24 -14.04 -3.93
CA MET A 175 -12.77 -14.03 -3.93
C MET A 175 -12.20 -14.94 -5.00
N PHE A 176 -10.99 -14.60 -5.44
CA PHE A 176 -10.16 -15.50 -6.21
C PHE A 176 -9.19 -16.24 -5.29
N TYR A 177 -9.13 -17.55 -5.48
CA TYR A 177 -8.15 -18.41 -4.84
C TYR A 177 -7.08 -18.82 -5.83
N LYS A 178 -5.82 -18.60 -5.47
CA LYS A 178 -4.66 -18.96 -6.28
C LYS A 178 -4.29 -20.43 -6.01
N ARG A 179 -4.81 -21.35 -6.81
CA ARG A 179 -4.39 -22.75 -6.73
C ARG A 179 -2.98 -22.90 -7.25
N ARG A 180 -2.07 -23.42 -6.42
CA ARG A 180 -0.66 -23.66 -6.75
C ARG A 180 -0.42 -25.13 -7.00
N ASP A 181 0.47 -25.42 -7.95
CA ASP A 181 0.99 -26.76 -8.16
C ASP A 181 2.12 -27.05 -7.20
N TYR A 182 1.83 -27.78 -6.15
CA TYR A 182 2.81 -28.16 -5.12
C TYR A 182 3.73 -29.34 -5.58
N SER A 183 3.48 -29.93 -6.75
CA SER A 183 4.30 -31.04 -7.28
C SER A 183 5.64 -30.57 -7.86
N ARG A 184 5.78 -29.27 -8.12
CA ARG A 184 7.00 -28.68 -8.71
C ARG A 184 7.27 -27.27 -8.19
N VAL A 185 8.56 -26.94 -8.21
CA VAL A 185 9.05 -25.61 -7.83
C VAL A 185 9.75 -24.98 -9.04
N VAL A 186 9.32 -23.79 -9.43
CA VAL A 186 9.94 -23.00 -10.52
C VAL A 186 10.40 -21.67 -9.91
N ASN A 187 11.68 -21.34 -10.07
CA ASN A 187 12.29 -20.13 -9.51
C ASN A 187 12.01 -19.95 -7.99
N GLY A 188 12.07 -21.06 -7.23
CA GLY A 188 11.85 -21.03 -5.77
C GLY A 188 10.39 -20.88 -5.33
N ARG A 189 9.43 -20.96 -6.26
CA ARG A 189 7.98 -20.85 -5.98
C ARG A 189 7.19 -21.94 -6.67
N ASN A 190 6.08 -22.33 -6.07
CA ASN A 190 5.13 -23.23 -6.70
C ASN A 190 4.32 -22.45 -7.73
N PRO A 191 4.29 -22.87 -9.01
CA PRO A 191 3.56 -22.14 -10.06
C PRO A 191 2.05 -22.12 -9.78
N ILE A 192 1.41 -21.00 -10.13
CA ILE A 192 -0.05 -20.88 -10.09
C ILE A 192 -0.61 -21.64 -11.29
N VAL A 193 -1.52 -22.57 -11.05
CA VAL A 193 -2.15 -23.40 -12.10
C VAL A 193 -3.55 -22.93 -12.44
N ALA A 194 -4.24 -22.26 -11.53
CA ALA A 194 -5.57 -21.71 -11.79
C ALA A 194 -5.90 -20.60 -10.80
N HIS A 195 -6.72 -19.65 -11.23
CA HIS A 195 -7.44 -18.73 -10.40
C HIS A 195 -8.87 -19.27 -10.27
N GLU A 196 -9.22 -19.83 -9.13
CA GLU A 196 -10.58 -20.34 -8.87
C GLU A 196 -11.41 -19.25 -8.20
N TYR A 197 -12.57 -18.95 -8.77
CA TYR A 197 -13.50 -17.99 -8.18
C TYR A 197 -14.41 -18.69 -7.17
N LEU A 198 -14.51 -18.11 -6.00
CA LEU A 198 -15.38 -18.54 -4.89
C LEU A 198 -16.33 -17.40 -4.55
N GLY A 199 -17.61 -17.61 -4.70
CA GLY A 199 -18.64 -16.62 -4.40
C GLY A 199 -19.91 -16.82 -5.21
N GLU A 200 -20.85 -15.91 -5.05
CA GLU A 200 -22.07 -15.86 -5.85
C GLU A 200 -21.79 -15.43 -7.29
N SER A 201 -22.76 -15.63 -8.19
CA SER A 201 -22.67 -15.21 -9.58
C SER A 201 -22.42 -13.69 -9.69
N VAL A 202 -21.48 -13.34 -10.56
CA VAL A 202 -21.19 -11.95 -10.93
C VAL A 202 -21.94 -11.52 -12.18
N GLU A 203 -22.75 -12.41 -12.76
CA GLU A 203 -23.47 -12.16 -14.01
C GLU A 203 -24.38 -10.93 -13.90
N GLY A 204 -24.21 -10.00 -14.83
CA GLY A 204 -24.94 -8.74 -14.90
C GLY A 204 -24.61 -7.71 -13.81
N LYS A 205 -23.69 -8.02 -12.88
CA LYS A 205 -23.32 -7.13 -11.79
C LYS A 205 -22.10 -6.27 -12.14
N ASP A 206 -22.05 -5.10 -11.53
CA ASP A 206 -20.84 -4.31 -11.44
C ASP A 206 -19.95 -4.90 -10.33
N VAL A 207 -18.67 -5.07 -10.59
CA VAL A 207 -17.71 -5.67 -9.66
C VAL A 207 -16.65 -4.64 -9.31
N PHE A 208 -16.37 -4.51 -8.02
CA PHE A 208 -15.25 -3.72 -7.51
C PHE A 208 -14.22 -4.62 -6.83
N ILE A 209 -12.96 -4.42 -7.18
CA ILE A 209 -11.81 -5.14 -6.65
C ILE A 209 -10.92 -4.14 -5.94
N ALA A 210 -10.74 -4.29 -4.62
CA ALA A 210 -9.83 -3.44 -3.87
C ALA A 210 -8.54 -4.18 -3.53
N ASP A 211 -7.41 -3.54 -3.85
CA ASP A 211 -6.08 -3.97 -3.40
C ASP A 211 -5.29 -2.76 -2.89
N ASP A 212 -4.24 -2.99 -2.08
CA ASP A 212 -3.39 -1.92 -1.55
C ASP A 212 -2.33 -1.46 -2.55
N ILE A 213 -1.87 -2.37 -3.42
CA ILE A 213 -0.80 -2.10 -4.37
C ILE A 213 -1.11 -2.78 -5.71
N ILE A 214 -1.30 -2.00 -6.74
CA ILE A 214 -1.30 -2.46 -8.13
C ILE A 214 0.08 -2.16 -8.72
N ALA A 215 0.93 -3.18 -8.86
CA ALA A 215 2.29 -3.01 -9.36
C ALA A 215 2.33 -3.09 -10.91
N SER A 216 2.39 -4.30 -11.49
CA SER A 216 2.35 -4.49 -12.96
C SER A 216 0.93 -4.43 -13.53
N GLY A 217 -0.08 -4.67 -12.71
CA GLY A 217 -1.47 -4.78 -13.14
C GLY A 217 -1.84 -6.15 -13.74
N GLU A 218 -0.88 -7.04 -14.02
CA GLU A 218 -1.14 -8.35 -14.64
C GLU A 218 -2.20 -9.16 -13.89
N SER A 219 -2.07 -9.29 -12.57
CA SER A 219 -3.04 -10.03 -11.76
C SER A 219 -4.44 -9.42 -11.84
N MET A 220 -4.56 -8.09 -11.91
CA MET A 220 -5.85 -7.41 -12.04
C MET A 220 -6.46 -7.61 -13.42
N LEU A 221 -5.64 -7.63 -14.48
CA LEU A 221 -6.09 -7.91 -15.83
C LEU A 221 -6.58 -9.35 -15.96
N ASP A 222 -5.83 -10.33 -15.43
CA ASP A 222 -6.24 -11.74 -15.45
C ASP A 222 -7.58 -11.96 -14.74
N ILE A 223 -7.73 -11.38 -13.55
CA ILE A 223 -8.98 -11.43 -12.79
C ILE A 223 -10.10 -10.72 -13.54
N GLY A 224 -9.80 -9.56 -14.15
CA GLY A 224 -10.76 -8.82 -14.95
C GLY A 224 -11.29 -9.63 -16.14
N TYR A 225 -10.42 -10.32 -16.86
CA TYR A 225 -10.81 -11.22 -17.97
C TYR A 225 -11.70 -12.36 -17.46
N GLU A 226 -11.33 -13.00 -16.36
CA GLU A 226 -12.09 -14.10 -15.78
C GLU A 226 -13.49 -13.64 -15.33
N LEU A 227 -13.60 -12.48 -14.69
CA LEU A 227 -14.88 -11.90 -14.31
C LEU A 227 -15.76 -11.53 -15.52
N LYS A 228 -15.15 -11.02 -16.59
CA LYS A 228 -15.88 -10.77 -17.85
C LYS A 228 -16.41 -12.05 -18.49
N MET A 229 -15.63 -13.10 -18.50
CA MET A 229 -16.06 -14.43 -18.97
C MET A 229 -17.23 -14.99 -18.16
N ARG A 230 -17.32 -14.61 -16.87
CA ARG A 230 -18.43 -14.95 -15.97
C ARG A 230 -19.62 -14.01 -16.06
N GLY A 231 -19.61 -13.07 -17.00
CA GLY A 231 -20.73 -12.18 -17.29
C GLY A 231 -20.80 -10.91 -16.45
N ALA A 232 -19.71 -10.49 -15.77
CA ALA A 232 -19.68 -9.22 -15.06
C ALA A 232 -19.92 -8.05 -16.03
N ARG A 233 -20.82 -7.09 -15.64
CA ARG A 233 -21.17 -5.93 -16.45
C ARG A 233 -20.01 -4.96 -16.57
N ASN A 234 -19.59 -4.38 -15.45
CA ASN A 234 -18.42 -3.52 -15.36
C ASN A 234 -17.49 -4.03 -14.26
N ILE A 235 -16.21 -3.74 -14.39
CA ILE A 235 -15.19 -4.11 -13.40
C ILE A 235 -14.38 -2.86 -13.10
N PHE A 236 -14.27 -2.54 -11.82
CA PHE A 236 -13.52 -1.41 -11.29
C PHE A 236 -12.44 -1.94 -10.35
N THR A 237 -11.27 -1.32 -10.41
CA THR A 237 -10.11 -1.68 -9.56
C THR A 237 -9.32 -0.43 -9.17
#